data_ff5b0d6fd06ac729f860cb53e422450e
#
_entry.id   ff5b0d6fd06ac729f860cb53e422450e
#
_cell.length_a   1.000
_cell.length_b   1.000
_cell.length_c   1.000
_cell.angle_alpha   90.00
_cell.angle_beta   90.00
_cell.angle_gamma   90.00
#
_symmetry.space_group_name_H-M   'P 1'
#
loop_
_entity.id
_entity.type
_entity.pdbx_description
1 polymer ?
#
loop_
_entity_poly.entity_id
_entity_poly.type
_entity_poly.pdbx_seq_one_letter_code
_entity_poly.pdbx_strand_id
1 'polypeptide(L)'
;MRQLAMSYALILAMAGVVSACDQTRVATPASYEAVEYVSANSKLIGDGLVKVSASVKNAQSDKFASDFAACVAARYALLRGFGFARLVTDSVTQSDDIRTATSVFSISARLPAGVRKLDAEVVAVNCAENGIPMV
;
A
#
# COMPACT_ATOMS: atom_id res chain seq x y z
N MET A 1 64.86 -40.86 42.09
CA MET A 1 63.98 -40.68 43.21
C MET A 1 62.92 -39.65 42.91
N ARG A 2 61.69 -40.01 43.16
CA ARG A 2 60.48 -39.18 43.22
C ARG A 2 59.92 -38.64 41.93
N GLN A 3 58.98 -39.37 41.55
CA GLN A 3 57.69 -39.20 40.98
C GLN A 3 57.13 -37.79 41.15
N LEU A 4 56.79 -37.14 40.06
CA LEU A 4 55.78 -36.05 40.06
C LEU A 4 54.81 -36.35 38.94
N ALA A 5 53.62 -36.70 39.37
CA ALA A 5 52.46 -36.93 38.54
C ALA A 5 52.04 -35.67 37.84
N MET A 6 52.06 -35.70 36.52
CA MET A 6 51.44 -34.66 35.71
C MET A 6 49.99 -35.03 35.46
N SER A 7 49.13 -34.32 36.11
CA SER A 7 47.70 -34.33 35.85
C SER A 7 47.43 -33.60 34.54
N TYR A 8 47.04 -34.35 33.51
CA TYR A 8 46.51 -33.75 32.29
C TYR A 8 45.05 -33.41 32.50
N ALA A 9 44.81 -32.14 32.65
CA ALA A 9 43.44 -31.59 32.59
C ALA A 9 42.98 -31.56 31.10
N LEU A 10 42.07 -32.44 30.78
CA LEU A 10 41.35 -32.41 29.52
C LEU A 10 40.40 -31.23 29.53
N ILE A 11 40.74 -30.17 28.76
CA ILE A 11 39.82 -29.07 28.46
C ILE A 11 39.00 -29.54 27.25
N LEU A 12 37.76 -29.95 27.49
CA LEU A 12 36.77 -30.11 26.42
C LEU A 12 36.34 -28.71 25.93
N ALA A 13 36.85 -28.34 24.77
CA ALA A 13 36.32 -27.20 24.02
C ALA A 13 34.95 -27.57 23.44
N MET A 14 33.88 -27.14 24.08
CA MET A 14 32.56 -27.13 23.47
C MET A 14 32.51 -26.12 22.39
N ALA A 15 32.63 -26.57 21.14
CA ALA A 15 32.34 -25.75 19.97
C ALA A 15 30.83 -25.52 19.91
N GLY A 16 30.40 -24.36 20.37
CA GLY A 16 29.02 -23.90 20.19
C GLY A 16 28.75 -23.65 18.71
N VAL A 17 27.94 -24.52 18.12
CA VAL A 17 27.37 -24.30 16.78
C VAL A 17 26.38 -23.14 16.91
N VAL A 18 26.80 -21.93 16.59
CA VAL A 18 25.88 -20.81 16.42
C VAL A 18 25.13 -21.08 15.13
N SER A 19 23.91 -21.62 15.24
CA SER A 19 22.97 -21.64 14.12
C SER A 19 22.65 -20.20 13.78
N ALA A 20 23.30 -19.68 12.74
CA ALA A 20 22.86 -18.46 12.11
C ALA A 20 21.46 -18.73 11.55
N CYS A 21 20.43 -18.27 12.26
CA CYS A 21 19.13 -18.11 11.67
C CYS A 21 19.32 -17.15 10.51
N ASP A 22 19.28 -17.68 9.30
CA ASP A 22 19.14 -16.89 8.10
C ASP A 22 17.83 -16.12 8.22
N GLN A 23 17.92 -14.85 8.62
CA GLN A 23 16.79 -13.96 8.63
C GLN A 23 16.44 -13.75 7.17
N THR A 24 15.55 -14.58 6.66
CA THR A 24 14.82 -14.29 5.44
C THR A 24 14.33 -12.87 5.58
N ARG A 25 14.93 -11.95 4.82
CA ARG A 25 14.44 -10.57 4.75
C ARG A 25 13.02 -10.66 4.24
N VAL A 26 12.07 -10.61 5.17
CA VAL A 26 10.67 -10.35 4.83
C VAL A 26 10.72 -9.01 4.10
N ALA A 27 10.40 -9.03 2.82
CA ALA A 27 10.31 -7.80 2.03
C ALA A 27 9.37 -6.87 2.81
N THR A 28 9.92 -5.75 3.27
CA THR A 28 9.12 -4.74 3.96
C THR A 28 8.00 -4.35 3.02
N PRO A 29 6.73 -4.46 3.42
CA PRO A 29 5.64 -4.02 2.56
C PRO A 29 5.91 -2.58 2.14
N ALA A 30 5.67 -2.27 0.87
CA ALA A 30 5.89 -0.94 0.32
C ALA A 30 5.19 0.08 1.22
N SER A 31 5.98 0.95 1.85
CA SER A 31 5.46 1.90 2.83
C SER A 31 4.81 3.08 2.12
N TYR A 32 3.54 3.32 2.38
CA TYR A 32 2.85 4.52 1.92
C TYR A 32 3.44 5.81 2.50
N GLU A 33 4.17 5.72 3.60
CA GLU A 33 4.82 6.88 4.25
C GLU A 33 5.95 7.51 3.42
N ALA A 34 6.58 6.72 2.55
CA ALA A 34 7.65 7.21 1.67
C ALA A 34 7.12 7.88 0.40
N VAL A 35 5.81 7.80 0.13
CA VAL A 35 5.17 8.35 -1.06
C VAL A 35 4.69 9.76 -0.78
N GLU A 36 5.00 10.67 -1.70
CA GLU A 36 4.51 12.05 -1.66
C GLU A 36 3.24 12.16 -2.50
N TYR A 37 2.15 12.58 -1.90
CA TYR A 37 0.87 12.82 -2.57
C TYR A 37 0.84 14.24 -3.10
N VAL A 38 0.98 14.39 -4.43
CA VAL A 38 1.22 15.68 -5.07
C VAL A 38 -0.08 16.43 -5.33
N SER A 39 -1.02 15.78 -5.98
CA SER A 39 -2.29 16.40 -6.36
C SER A 39 -3.37 15.37 -6.63
N ALA A 40 -4.61 15.78 -6.42
CA ALA A 40 -5.76 15.02 -6.86
C ALA A 40 -6.89 15.94 -7.32
N ASN A 41 -7.63 15.48 -8.30
CA ASN A 41 -8.80 16.16 -8.83
C ASN A 41 -9.89 15.14 -9.14
N SER A 42 -11.14 15.47 -8.84
CA SER A 42 -12.29 14.65 -9.16
C SER A 42 -13.34 15.47 -9.89
N LYS A 43 -13.93 14.90 -10.94
CA LYS A 43 -14.94 15.54 -11.75
C LYS A 43 -16.03 14.54 -12.15
N LEU A 44 -17.28 14.93 -11.97
CA LEU A 44 -18.42 14.21 -12.52
C LEU A 44 -18.42 14.39 -14.05
N ILE A 45 -18.44 13.28 -14.78
CA ILE A 45 -18.37 13.25 -16.26
C ILE A 45 -19.63 12.68 -16.92
N GLY A 46 -20.60 12.22 -16.14
CA GLY A 46 -21.86 11.66 -16.60
C GLY A 46 -22.69 11.19 -15.42
N ASP A 47 -23.79 10.51 -15.67
CA ASP A 47 -24.70 10.02 -14.63
C ASP A 47 -23.99 8.99 -13.74
N GLY A 48 -23.60 9.46 -12.55
CA GLY A 48 -22.90 8.62 -11.58
C GLY A 48 -21.47 8.22 -11.98
N LEU A 49 -20.88 8.84 -13.00
CA LEU A 49 -19.50 8.59 -13.41
C LEU A 49 -18.59 9.73 -12.94
N VAL A 50 -17.55 9.37 -12.21
CA VAL A 50 -16.56 10.29 -11.67
C VAL A 50 -15.20 9.97 -12.26
N LYS A 51 -14.59 10.95 -12.90
CA LYS A 51 -13.18 10.88 -13.32
C LYS A 51 -12.32 11.43 -12.20
N VAL A 52 -11.33 10.66 -11.80
CA VAL A 52 -10.32 11.05 -10.80
C VAL A 52 -8.96 11.09 -11.46
N SER A 53 -8.21 12.15 -11.23
CA SER A 53 -6.78 12.23 -11.55
C SER A 53 -6.02 12.40 -10.25
N ALA A 54 -5.08 11.50 -9.96
CA ALA A 54 -4.31 11.49 -8.73
C ALA A 54 -2.83 11.26 -9.02
N SER A 55 -1.98 12.16 -8.54
CA SER A 55 -0.55 12.15 -8.78
C SER A 55 0.23 11.91 -7.50
N VAL A 56 1.17 10.99 -7.55
CA VAL A 56 2.11 10.66 -6.48
C VAL A 56 3.54 10.76 -6.97
N LYS A 57 4.45 11.07 -6.06
CA LYS A 57 5.89 11.13 -6.31
C LYS A 57 6.63 10.12 -5.46
N ASN A 58 7.78 9.66 -5.93
CA ASN A 58 8.61 8.65 -5.27
C ASN A 58 7.90 7.31 -5.02
N ALA A 59 6.85 7.01 -5.76
CA ALA A 59 6.13 5.74 -5.65
C ALA A 59 6.87 4.62 -6.39
N GLN A 60 7.00 3.46 -5.75
CA GLN A 60 7.70 2.30 -6.30
C GLN A 60 6.87 1.55 -7.36
N SER A 61 5.56 1.73 -7.37
CA SER A 61 4.65 1.09 -8.33
C SER A 61 3.43 1.96 -8.65
N ASP A 62 2.76 1.63 -9.74
CA ASP A 62 1.53 2.29 -10.19
C ASP A 62 0.39 2.18 -9.17
N LYS A 63 0.43 1.12 -8.36
CA LYS A 63 -0.57 0.86 -7.32
C LYS A 63 -0.77 2.05 -6.39
N PHE A 64 0.28 2.79 -6.03
CA PHE A 64 0.15 3.94 -5.12
C PHE A 64 -0.69 5.07 -5.72
N ALA A 65 -0.54 5.32 -7.01
CA ALA A 65 -1.36 6.32 -7.70
C ALA A 65 -2.82 5.86 -7.82
N SER A 66 -3.03 4.58 -8.15
CA SER A 66 -4.38 3.99 -8.23
C SER A 66 -5.07 3.93 -6.88
N ASP A 67 -4.36 3.60 -5.79
CA ASP A 67 -4.89 3.62 -4.43
C ASP A 67 -5.27 5.05 -4.01
N PHE A 68 -4.45 6.03 -4.34
CA PHE A 68 -4.79 7.43 -4.09
C PHE A 68 -6.05 7.85 -4.85
N ALA A 69 -6.17 7.47 -6.12
CA ALA A 69 -7.38 7.73 -6.89
C ALA A 69 -8.62 7.07 -6.28
N ALA A 70 -8.50 5.83 -5.77
CA ALA A 70 -9.59 5.14 -5.07
C ALA A 70 -10.00 5.86 -3.77
N CYS A 71 -9.04 6.37 -3.00
CA CYS A 71 -9.31 7.15 -1.80
C CYS A 71 -10.07 8.44 -2.13
N VAL A 72 -9.68 9.14 -3.18
CA VAL A 72 -10.36 10.36 -3.65
C VAL A 72 -11.78 10.03 -4.14
N ALA A 73 -11.95 8.94 -4.88
CA ALA A 73 -13.26 8.49 -5.35
C ALA A 73 -14.20 8.13 -4.19
N ALA A 74 -13.69 7.42 -3.18
CA ALA A 74 -14.46 7.06 -1.99
C ALA A 74 -14.94 8.31 -1.24
N ARG A 75 -14.06 9.28 -1.03
CA ARG A 75 -14.45 10.55 -0.42
C ARG A 75 -15.48 11.29 -1.25
N TYR A 76 -15.30 11.37 -2.56
CA TYR A 76 -16.25 12.01 -3.45
C TYR A 76 -17.63 11.36 -3.36
N ALA A 77 -17.68 10.00 -3.37
CA ALA A 77 -18.92 9.26 -3.22
C ALA A 77 -19.62 9.58 -1.89
N LEU A 78 -18.89 9.50 -0.77
CA LEU A 78 -19.43 9.78 0.57
C LEU A 78 -19.96 11.21 0.69
N LEU A 79 -19.25 12.21 0.19
CA LEU A 79 -19.71 13.61 0.21
C LEU A 79 -20.98 13.84 -0.61
N ARG A 80 -21.27 12.96 -1.56
CA ARG A 80 -22.50 12.97 -2.38
C ARG A 80 -23.59 12.06 -1.85
N GLY A 81 -23.37 11.39 -0.71
CA GLY A 81 -24.34 10.46 -0.11
C GLY A 81 -24.37 9.08 -0.76
N PHE A 82 -23.32 8.70 -1.51
CA PHE A 82 -23.19 7.37 -2.10
C PHE A 82 -22.27 6.49 -1.27
N GLY A 83 -22.71 5.27 -0.97
CA GLY A 83 -21.93 4.32 -0.17
C GLY A 83 -20.97 3.46 -0.98
N PHE A 84 -21.10 3.42 -2.31
CA PHE A 84 -20.35 2.49 -3.15
C PHE A 84 -19.77 3.17 -4.38
N ALA A 85 -18.63 2.64 -4.82
CA ALA A 85 -18.04 2.94 -6.09
C ALA A 85 -17.59 1.65 -6.80
N ARG A 86 -17.44 1.69 -8.11
CA ARG A 86 -16.86 0.61 -8.90
C ARG A 86 -15.88 1.22 -9.90
N LEU A 87 -14.66 0.68 -9.91
CA LEU A 87 -13.67 1.08 -10.89
C LEU A 87 -14.09 0.61 -12.29
N VAL A 88 -14.22 1.55 -13.20
CA VAL A 88 -14.59 1.30 -14.61
C VAL A 88 -13.34 1.20 -15.47
N THR A 89 -12.49 2.21 -15.38
CA THR A 89 -11.18 2.24 -16.07
C THR A 89 -10.12 2.81 -15.15
N ASP A 90 -8.91 2.33 -15.33
CA ASP A 90 -7.73 2.84 -14.65
C ASP A 90 -6.55 2.85 -15.62
N SER A 91 -5.82 3.93 -15.64
CA SER A 91 -4.57 4.04 -16.37
C SER A 91 -3.58 4.89 -15.58
N VAL A 92 -2.34 4.43 -15.52
CA VAL A 92 -1.27 5.17 -14.85
C VAL A 92 -0.21 5.55 -15.87
N THR A 93 0.16 6.80 -15.86
CA THR A 93 1.28 7.32 -16.65
C THR A 93 2.40 7.75 -15.70
N GLN A 94 3.63 7.58 -16.13
CA GLN A 94 4.80 8.05 -15.40
C GLN A 94 5.55 9.10 -16.22
N SER A 95 5.88 10.20 -15.55
CA SER A 95 6.77 11.23 -16.06
C SER A 95 7.78 11.57 -14.96
N ASP A 96 9.05 11.31 -15.23
CA ASP A 96 10.11 11.40 -14.23
C ASP A 96 9.79 10.56 -12.98
N ASP A 97 9.75 11.17 -11.81
CA ASP A 97 9.43 10.53 -10.53
C ASP A 97 7.93 10.63 -10.13
N ILE A 98 7.09 11.19 -11.02
CA ILE A 98 5.65 11.36 -10.80
C ILE A 98 4.87 10.29 -11.55
N ARG A 99 3.98 9.59 -10.83
CA ARG A 99 2.98 8.69 -11.38
C ARG A 99 1.61 9.31 -11.25
N THR A 100 0.87 9.37 -12.33
CA THR A 100 -0.48 9.93 -12.35
C THR A 100 -1.47 8.85 -12.77
N ALA A 101 -2.36 8.50 -11.87
CA ALA A 101 -3.52 7.68 -12.18
C ALA A 101 -4.63 8.54 -12.76
N THR A 102 -5.21 8.08 -13.85
CA THR A 102 -6.46 8.61 -14.40
C THR A 102 -7.47 7.49 -14.39
N SER A 103 -8.41 7.59 -13.48
CA SER A 103 -9.37 6.52 -13.16
C SER A 103 -10.79 7.04 -13.33
N VAL A 104 -11.69 6.18 -13.79
CA VAL A 104 -13.12 6.46 -13.83
C VAL A 104 -13.84 5.47 -12.93
N PHE A 105 -14.66 6.01 -12.04
CA PHE A 105 -15.49 5.24 -11.11
C PHE A 105 -16.97 5.50 -11.39
N SER A 106 -17.78 4.47 -11.28
CA SER A 106 -19.23 4.64 -11.13
C SER A 106 -19.56 4.68 -9.65
N ILE A 107 -20.33 5.67 -9.21
CA ILE A 107 -20.78 5.82 -7.81
C ILE A 107 -22.26 5.45 -7.69
N SER A 108 -22.63 4.81 -6.59
CA SER A 108 -24.02 4.37 -6.36
C SER A 108 -24.34 4.27 -4.88
N ALA A 109 -25.65 4.43 -4.56
CA ALA A 109 -26.16 4.24 -3.19
C ALA A 109 -26.29 2.76 -2.80
N ARG A 110 -26.31 1.86 -3.79
CA ARG A 110 -26.43 0.41 -3.61
C ARG A 110 -25.18 -0.28 -4.13
N LEU A 111 -24.90 -1.46 -3.60
CA LEU A 111 -23.79 -2.28 -4.07
C LEU A 111 -23.94 -2.55 -5.58
N PRO A 112 -23.00 -2.07 -6.40
CA PRO A 112 -23.07 -2.24 -7.84
C PRO A 112 -22.81 -3.70 -8.25
N ALA A 113 -23.37 -4.11 -9.37
CA ALA A 113 -23.01 -5.37 -10.00
C ALA A 113 -21.58 -5.31 -10.59
N GLY A 114 -20.97 -6.47 -10.81
CA GLY A 114 -19.65 -6.57 -11.43
C GLY A 114 -18.50 -6.73 -10.45
N VAL A 115 -17.29 -6.56 -10.96
CA VAL A 115 -16.03 -6.67 -10.21
C VAL A 115 -15.47 -5.29 -9.82
N ARG A 116 -14.41 -5.27 -9.01
CA ARG A 116 -13.71 -4.04 -8.57
C ARG A 116 -14.62 -3.03 -7.88
N LYS A 117 -15.51 -3.55 -7.03
CA LYS A 117 -16.40 -2.75 -6.19
C LYS A 117 -15.65 -2.23 -4.97
N LEU A 118 -15.95 -1.01 -4.59
CA LEU A 118 -15.43 -0.35 -3.41
C LEU A 118 -16.60 0.02 -2.50
N ASP A 119 -16.55 -0.44 -1.25
CA ASP A 119 -17.34 0.16 -0.18
C ASP A 119 -16.60 1.43 0.25
N ALA A 120 -17.23 2.57 0.06
CA ALA A 120 -16.59 3.87 0.24
C ALA A 120 -16.18 4.12 1.70
N GLU A 121 -16.92 3.62 2.66
CA GLU A 121 -16.57 3.75 4.09
C GLU A 121 -15.36 2.88 4.43
N VAL A 122 -15.33 1.63 3.96
CA VAL A 122 -14.19 0.72 4.16
C VAL A 122 -12.93 1.28 3.52
N VAL A 123 -13.03 1.79 2.31
CA VAL A 123 -11.90 2.43 1.62
C VAL A 123 -11.43 3.66 2.40
N ALA A 124 -12.33 4.49 2.90
CA ALA A 124 -11.98 5.67 3.69
C ALA A 124 -11.19 5.31 4.95
N VAL A 125 -11.58 4.25 5.67
CA VAL A 125 -10.84 3.75 6.84
C VAL A 125 -9.44 3.29 6.44
N ASN A 126 -9.32 2.47 5.40
CA ASN A 126 -8.03 1.99 4.91
C ASN A 126 -7.11 3.14 4.46
N CYS A 127 -7.67 4.16 3.82
CA CYS A 127 -6.91 5.35 3.41
C CYS A 127 -6.34 6.08 4.63
N ALA A 128 -7.15 6.28 5.66
CA ALA A 128 -6.70 6.92 6.90
C ALA A 128 -5.61 6.11 7.60
N GLU A 129 -5.76 4.79 7.69
CA GLU A 129 -4.78 3.89 8.31
C GLU A 129 -3.44 3.88 7.56
N ASN A 130 -3.45 4.05 6.25
CA ASN A 130 -2.24 4.11 5.42
C ASN A 130 -1.72 5.54 5.18
N GLY A 131 -2.31 6.54 5.80
CA GLY A 131 -1.88 7.94 5.63
C GLY A 131 -2.11 8.49 4.22
N ILE A 132 -3.03 7.90 3.46
CA ILE A 132 -3.39 8.37 2.12
C ILE A 132 -4.42 9.49 2.25
N PRO A 133 -4.15 10.70 1.72
CA PRO A 133 -5.09 11.79 1.82
C PRO A 133 -6.36 11.54 1.02
N MET A 134 -7.48 11.99 1.56
CA MET A 134 -8.78 11.96 0.89
C MET A 134 -9.20 13.39 0.58
N VAL A 135 -8.62 13.95 -0.41
CA VAL A 135 -8.86 15.34 -0.84
C VAL A 135 -9.95 15.45 -1.90
#